data_facfe5d364e1782e41ea6218a45f931d
#
_entry.id   facfe5d364e1782e41ea6218a45f931d
#
_cell.length_a   1.000
_cell.length_b   1.000
_cell.length_c   1.000
_cell.angle_alpha   90.00
_cell.angle_beta   90.00
_cell.angle_gamma   90.00
#
_symmetry.space_group_name_H-M   'P 1'
#
loop_
_entity.id
_entity.type
_entity.pdbx_description
1 polymer ?
#
loop_
_entity_poly.entity_id
_entity_poly.type
_entity_poly.pdbx_seq_one_letter_code
_entity_poly.pdbx_strand_id
1 'polypeptide(L)'
;RFHGYLRVSLTERCNLRCRYCMPAEGVTDLTPTNELLTTREVERVINVFARAGASKVRLTGGEPTLRRDLVDICAAIKRDNPGVTSLGLTTNGMKLLSRSDGVRLVDALAQSGVDSINVSLDSLDADTFSRMTRRPASTHKRVLDAIDACASLGLNVKVNCVVLRGENENELAAFAERWDASVKLRFIEWMPFSGNAYDAKRLVPYAEMMTRLPHLVPLPSDDANDTTKWWTAGASQVGFITSMSEHFCGTCNRVRVTADGSLKTCLFGSDSVSLRDALRGGVSDLELGDLIQSALQKKHFKHGGHGDAAGVARNAFENRPMVKIGG
;
A
#
# COMPACT_ATOMS: atom_id res chain seq x y z
N ARG A 1 -18.60 8.34 -8.68
CA ARG A 1 -17.60 7.30 -9.02
C ARG A 1 -17.91 6.01 -8.26
N PHE A 2 -17.85 4.88 -8.93
CA PHE A 2 -17.91 3.58 -8.26
C PHE A 2 -16.58 3.29 -7.56
N HIS A 3 -16.61 2.84 -6.30
CA HIS A 3 -15.42 2.59 -5.49
C HIS A 3 -15.23 1.08 -5.26
N GLY A 4 -14.71 0.41 -6.31
CA GLY A 4 -14.51 -1.05 -6.30
C GLY A 4 -13.25 -1.55 -5.60
N TYR A 5 -12.39 -0.64 -5.06
CA TYR A 5 -11.11 -0.99 -4.47
C TYR A 5 -10.98 -0.48 -3.03
N LEU A 6 -11.10 -1.40 -2.08
CA LEU A 6 -10.92 -1.14 -0.65
C LEU A 6 -9.49 -1.46 -0.20
N ARG A 7 -8.87 -0.53 0.52
CA ARG A 7 -7.60 -0.77 1.23
C ARG A 7 -7.88 -0.71 2.73
N VAL A 8 -7.43 -1.73 3.47
CA VAL A 8 -7.62 -1.81 4.92
C VAL A 8 -6.26 -1.90 5.60
N SER A 9 -5.99 -0.93 6.46
CA SER A 9 -4.85 -0.97 7.35
C SER A 9 -5.19 -1.85 8.56
N LEU A 10 -4.36 -2.85 8.83
CA LEU A 10 -4.59 -3.80 9.93
C LEU A 10 -3.88 -3.41 11.22
N THR A 11 -2.85 -2.57 11.12
CA THR A 11 -2.03 -2.11 12.24
C THR A 11 -1.25 -0.86 11.86
N GLU A 12 -0.94 -0.02 12.84
CA GLU A 12 -0.03 1.12 12.66
C GLU A 12 1.43 0.76 12.95
N ARG A 13 1.68 -0.39 13.60
CA ARG A 13 3.03 -0.83 13.94
C ARG A 13 3.78 -1.28 12.70
N CYS A 14 5.07 -0.92 12.62
CA CYS A 14 5.99 -1.35 11.59
C CYS A 14 7.33 -1.76 12.21
N ASN A 15 7.96 -2.80 11.67
CA ASN A 15 9.28 -3.26 12.08
C ASN A 15 10.44 -2.61 11.31
N LEU A 16 10.15 -1.77 10.30
CA LEU A 16 11.11 -0.88 9.63
C LEU A 16 10.98 0.55 10.17
N ARG A 17 11.98 1.39 9.82
CA ARG A 17 12.03 2.83 10.12
C ARG A 17 12.49 3.61 8.89
N CYS A 18 11.80 3.37 7.76
CA CYS A 18 12.18 3.96 6.47
C CYS A 18 12.24 5.49 6.55
N ARG A 19 13.34 6.06 6.08
CA ARG A 19 13.65 7.50 6.20
C ARG A 19 12.62 8.38 5.52
N TYR A 20 12.00 7.89 4.45
CA TYR A 20 10.97 8.59 3.70
C TYR A 20 9.55 8.45 4.29
N CYS A 21 9.37 7.57 5.27
CA CYS A 21 8.07 7.20 5.84
C CYS A 21 7.87 7.78 7.25
N MET A 22 8.89 7.72 8.10
CA MET A 22 8.79 8.10 9.51
C MET A 22 10.15 8.51 10.11
N PRO A 23 10.17 9.22 11.24
CA PRO A 23 11.38 9.54 11.99
C PRO A 23 12.07 8.27 12.52
N ALA A 24 13.33 8.42 13.00
CA ALA A 24 14.15 7.28 13.44
C ALA A 24 13.58 6.55 14.67
N GLU A 25 13.03 7.30 15.60
CA GLU A 25 12.33 6.81 16.79
C GLU A 25 11.00 6.12 16.46
N GLY A 26 10.49 6.36 15.27
CA GLY A 26 9.16 5.91 14.83
C GLY A 26 8.08 6.92 15.17
N VAL A 27 6.83 6.54 14.95
CA VAL A 27 5.64 7.30 15.35
C VAL A 27 5.31 6.92 16.79
N THR A 28 5.30 7.88 17.69
CA THR A 28 5.12 7.66 19.15
C THR A 28 3.65 7.64 19.58
N ASP A 29 2.78 8.35 18.86
CA ASP A 29 1.35 8.50 19.14
C ASP A 29 0.50 7.45 18.43
N LEU A 30 0.95 6.18 18.38
CA LEU A 30 0.17 5.10 17.79
C LEU A 30 -1.13 4.88 18.56
N THR A 31 -2.18 4.53 17.80
CA THR A 31 -3.48 4.21 18.38
C THR A 31 -3.37 3.05 19.39
N PRO A 32 -3.92 3.17 20.59
CA PRO A 32 -3.96 2.10 21.58
C PRO A 32 -4.57 0.82 21.01
N THR A 33 -4.07 -0.34 21.41
CA THR A 33 -4.47 -1.63 20.82
C THR A 33 -5.98 -1.90 20.94
N ASN A 34 -6.62 -1.47 22.02
CA ASN A 34 -8.06 -1.58 22.25
C ASN A 34 -8.90 -0.62 21.40
N GLU A 35 -8.25 0.36 20.77
CA GLU A 35 -8.88 1.30 19.83
C GLU A 35 -8.66 0.92 18.37
N LEU A 36 -7.83 -0.07 18.10
CA LEU A 36 -7.73 -0.65 16.76
C LEU A 36 -8.95 -1.53 16.45
N LEU A 37 -9.25 -1.70 15.16
CA LEU A 37 -10.29 -2.62 14.73
C LEU A 37 -9.92 -4.06 15.10
N THR A 38 -10.85 -4.75 15.74
CA THR A 38 -10.77 -6.19 15.99
C THR A 38 -10.93 -6.97 14.69
N THR A 39 -10.60 -8.27 14.69
CA THR A 39 -10.82 -9.17 13.54
C THR A 39 -12.24 -9.09 13.03
N ARG A 40 -13.24 -9.22 13.92
CA ARG A 40 -14.67 -9.17 13.58
C ARG A 40 -15.10 -7.81 13.00
N GLU A 41 -14.57 -6.71 13.52
CA GLU A 41 -14.85 -5.38 12.99
C GLU A 41 -14.25 -5.20 11.59
N VAL A 42 -13.02 -5.70 11.34
CA VAL A 42 -12.39 -5.71 10.01
C VAL A 42 -13.23 -6.53 9.02
N GLU A 43 -13.61 -7.75 9.38
CA GLU A 43 -14.45 -8.62 8.56
C GLU A 43 -15.79 -7.95 8.24
N ARG A 44 -16.46 -7.39 9.24
CA ARG A 44 -17.76 -6.72 9.06
C ARG A 44 -17.64 -5.51 8.12
N VAL A 45 -16.61 -4.68 8.25
CA VAL A 45 -16.37 -3.55 7.34
C VAL A 45 -16.18 -4.05 5.91
N ILE A 46 -15.34 -5.07 5.71
CA ILE A 46 -15.07 -5.61 4.37
C ILE A 46 -16.36 -6.21 3.77
N ASN A 47 -17.16 -6.93 4.56
CA ASN A 47 -18.43 -7.50 4.11
C ASN A 47 -19.39 -6.42 3.62
N VAL A 48 -19.51 -5.28 4.32
CA VAL A 48 -20.37 -4.16 3.89
C VAL A 48 -19.87 -3.58 2.57
N PHE A 49 -18.54 -3.36 2.42
CA PHE A 49 -17.98 -2.88 1.17
C PHE A 49 -18.15 -3.88 0.01
N ALA A 50 -17.96 -5.16 0.26
CA ALA A 50 -18.12 -6.22 -0.74
C ALA A 50 -19.56 -6.30 -1.24
N ARG A 51 -20.55 -6.24 -0.35
CA ARG A 51 -21.99 -6.15 -0.72
C ARG A 51 -22.30 -4.88 -1.52
N ALA A 52 -21.60 -3.78 -1.27
CA ALA A 52 -21.70 -2.55 -2.07
C ALA A 52 -20.92 -2.63 -3.40
N GLY A 53 -20.33 -3.79 -3.76
CA GLY A 53 -19.68 -4.05 -5.03
C GLY A 53 -18.16 -3.90 -5.04
N ALA A 54 -17.50 -3.74 -3.89
CA ALA A 54 -16.04 -3.76 -3.84
C ALA A 54 -15.52 -5.16 -4.19
N SER A 55 -14.80 -5.28 -5.29
CA SER A 55 -14.26 -6.55 -5.81
C SER A 55 -12.77 -6.73 -5.54
N LYS A 56 -12.07 -5.65 -5.17
CA LYS A 56 -10.64 -5.68 -4.85
C LYS A 56 -10.43 -5.23 -3.40
N VAL A 57 -9.80 -6.08 -2.59
CA VAL A 57 -9.40 -5.77 -1.21
C VAL A 57 -7.89 -5.86 -1.10
N ARG A 58 -7.27 -4.87 -0.45
CA ARG A 58 -5.85 -4.90 -0.15
C ARG A 58 -5.59 -4.61 1.32
N LEU A 59 -4.99 -5.58 1.97
CA LEU A 59 -4.55 -5.45 3.35
C LEU A 59 -3.21 -4.75 3.42
N THR A 60 -3.10 -3.79 4.30
CA THR A 60 -1.92 -2.94 4.50
C THR A 60 -1.73 -2.67 5.99
N GLY A 61 -0.95 -1.66 6.31
CA GLY A 61 -0.77 -1.17 7.67
C GLY A 61 0.48 -0.32 7.75
N GLY A 62 1.07 -0.26 8.93
CA GLY A 62 2.49 -0.11 9.03
C GLY A 62 3.14 -1.34 8.41
N GLU A 63 3.09 -2.48 9.11
CA GLU A 63 3.45 -3.78 8.52
C GLU A 63 2.39 -4.84 8.90
N PRO A 64 1.54 -5.27 7.95
CA PRO A 64 0.41 -6.15 8.25
C PRO A 64 0.83 -7.53 8.77
N THR A 65 2.02 -8.02 8.41
CA THR A 65 2.53 -9.32 8.89
C THR A 65 2.89 -9.34 10.37
N LEU A 66 2.81 -8.20 11.07
CA LEU A 66 2.92 -8.13 12.52
C LEU A 66 1.61 -8.48 13.23
N ARG A 67 0.49 -8.47 12.53
CA ARG A 67 -0.80 -8.84 13.07
C ARG A 67 -0.94 -10.37 13.07
N ARG A 68 -1.22 -10.94 14.25
CA ARG A 68 -1.18 -12.41 14.46
C ARG A 68 -2.29 -13.16 13.72
N ASP A 69 -3.47 -12.56 13.62
CA ASP A 69 -4.67 -13.09 12.98
C ASP A 69 -4.77 -12.76 11.48
N LEU A 70 -3.66 -12.34 10.84
CA LEU A 70 -3.64 -11.95 9.42
C LEU A 70 -4.16 -13.07 8.50
N VAL A 71 -3.73 -14.30 8.71
CA VAL A 71 -4.13 -15.46 7.88
C VAL A 71 -5.61 -15.75 8.05
N ASP A 72 -6.13 -15.69 9.28
CA ASP A 72 -7.55 -15.91 9.59
C ASP A 72 -8.42 -14.84 8.92
N ILE A 73 -8.00 -13.57 8.97
CA ILE A 73 -8.67 -12.47 8.27
C ILE A 73 -8.71 -12.74 6.76
N CYS A 74 -7.61 -13.15 6.14
CA CYS A 74 -7.58 -13.45 4.71
C CYS A 74 -8.56 -14.59 4.36
N ALA A 75 -8.53 -15.68 5.13
CA ALA A 75 -9.41 -16.83 4.92
C ALA A 75 -10.89 -16.43 5.08
N ALA A 76 -11.24 -15.64 6.10
CA ALA A 76 -12.60 -15.15 6.31
C ALA A 76 -13.08 -14.26 5.16
N ILE A 77 -12.23 -13.33 4.68
CA ILE A 77 -12.59 -12.46 3.53
C ILE A 77 -12.97 -13.30 2.32
N LYS A 78 -12.19 -14.29 1.96
CA LYS A 78 -12.44 -15.13 0.78
C LYS A 78 -13.64 -16.06 0.95
N ARG A 79 -13.82 -16.62 2.15
CA ARG A 79 -14.96 -17.47 2.48
C ARG A 79 -16.29 -16.71 2.41
N ASP A 80 -16.35 -15.52 3.02
CA ASP A 80 -17.60 -14.80 3.26
C ASP A 80 -17.95 -13.82 2.14
N ASN A 81 -17.02 -13.52 1.22
CA ASN A 81 -17.21 -12.53 0.17
C ASN A 81 -16.79 -13.09 -1.22
N PRO A 82 -17.59 -13.95 -1.85
CA PRO A 82 -17.26 -14.52 -3.17
C PRO A 82 -17.12 -13.46 -4.27
N GLY A 83 -17.71 -12.27 -4.09
CA GLY A 83 -17.54 -11.12 -5.00
C GLY A 83 -16.17 -10.42 -4.90
N VAL A 84 -15.38 -10.71 -3.86
CA VAL A 84 -13.99 -10.23 -3.77
C VAL A 84 -13.10 -11.11 -4.64
N THR A 85 -12.92 -10.68 -5.88
CA THR A 85 -12.14 -11.39 -6.90
C THR A 85 -10.62 -11.23 -6.71
N SER A 86 -10.18 -10.15 -6.03
CA SER A 86 -8.76 -9.93 -5.75
C SER A 86 -8.54 -9.57 -4.27
N LEU A 87 -7.76 -10.40 -3.59
CA LEU A 87 -7.29 -10.18 -2.22
C LEU A 87 -5.77 -10.02 -2.22
N GLY A 88 -5.31 -8.81 -1.95
CA GLY A 88 -3.88 -8.48 -1.97
C GLY A 88 -3.33 -8.07 -0.62
N LEU A 89 -2.02 -8.23 -0.47
CA LEU A 89 -1.24 -7.77 0.67
C LEU A 89 -0.17 -6.77 0.22
N THR A 90 0.07 -5.71 1.01
CA THR A 90 1.26 -4.86 0.88
C THR A 90 2.12 -5.03 2.12
N THR A 91 3.37 -5.42 1.95
CA THR A 91 4.30 -5.79 3.04
C THR A 91 5.73 -5.38 2.73
N ASN A 92 6.56 -5.23 3.75
CA ASN A 92 8.00 -5.07 3.59
C ASN A 92 8.75 -6.41 3.40
N GLY A 93 8.04 -7.54 3.36
CA GLY A 93 8.60 -8.86 3.08
C GLY A 93 9.35 -9.54 4.23
N MET A 94 9.73 -8.82 5.28
CA MET A 94 10.62 -9.30 6.35
C MET A 94 10.14 -10.57 7.05
N LYS A 95 8.83 -10.79 7.14
CA LYS A 95 8.24 -11.95 7.86
C LYS A 95 7.67 -13.02 6.95
N LEU A 96 7.63 -12.84 5.64
CA LEU A 96 6.97 -13.77 4.72
C LEU A 96 7.56 -15.18 4.78
N LEU A 97 8.87 -15.32 5.02
CA LEU A 97 9.55 -16.61 5.18
C LEU A 97 9.61 -17.13 6.62
N SER A 98 9.07 -16.37 7.58
CA SER A 98 8.98 -16.84 8.97
C SER A 98 8.02 -18.03 9.06
N ARG A 99 8.33 -19.00 9.92
CA ARG A 99 7.53 -20.22 10.09
C ARG A 99 6.73 -20.17 11.38
N SER A 100 5.50 -20.68 11.32
CA SER A 100 4.70 -21.08 12.47
C SER A 100 4.20 -22.51 12.20
N ASP A 101 4.38 -23.40 13.16
CA ASP A 101 3.99 -24.81 13.04
C ASP A 101 4.53 -25.49 11.77
N GLY A 102 5.76 -25.12 11.39
CA GLY A 102 6.44 -25.65 10.21
C GLY A 102 6.06 -25.00 8.87
N VAL A 103 4.98 -24.21 8.80
CA VAL A 103 4.48 -23.56 7.58
C VAL A 103 5.06 -22.14 7.47
N ARG A 104 5.56 -21.74 6.29
CA ARG A 104 5.97 -20.36 6.05
C ARG A 104 4.74 -19.46 5.96
N LEU A 105 4.85 -18.21 6.43
CA LEU A 105 3.73 -17.27 6.37
C LEU A 105 3.23 -17.05 4.93
N VAL A 106 4.14 -17.00 3.94
CA VAL A 106 3.74 -16.81 2.53
C VAL A 106 2.90 -17.98 2.01
N ASP A 107 3.19 -19.23 2.42
CA ASP A 107 2.42 -20.41 2.03
C ASP A 107 1.02 -20.36 2.66
N ALA A 108 0.93 -20.02 3.96
CA ALA A 108 -0.35 -19.86 4.66
C ALA A 108 -1.21 -18.74 4.04
N LEU A 109 -0.60 -17.63 3.64
CA LEU A 109 -1.30 -16.52 2.96
C LEU A 109 -1.84 -16.96 1.58
N ALA A 110 -1.05 -17.68 0.78
CA ALA A 110 -1.51 -18.21 -0.50
C ALA A 110 -2.68 -19.19 -0.30
N GLN A 111 -2.58 -20.10 0.66
CA GLN A 111 -3.64 -21.05 1.01
C GLN A 111 -4.92 -20.36 1.53
N SER A 112 -4.79 -19.22 2.22
CA SER A 112 -5.93 -18.43 2.67
C SER A 112 -6.59 -17.59 1.57
N GLY A 113 -6.12 -17.69 0.32
CA GLY A 113 -6.70 -17.05 -0.85
C GLY A 113 -6.13 -15.67 -1.18
N VAL A 114 -4.98 -15.30 -0.62
CA VAL A 114 -4.22 -14.12 -1.11
C VAL A 114 -3.70 -14.42 -2.51
N ASP A 115 -4.07 -13.60 -3.48
CA ASP A 115 -3.71 -13.76 -4.90
C ASP A 115 -2.60 -12.79 -5.34
N SER A 116 -2.37 -11.71 -4.61
CA SER A 116 -1.40 -10.71 -5.01
C SER A 116 -0.62 -10.12 -3.82
N ILE A 117 0.70 -10.02 -3.96
CA ILE A 117 1.57 -9.43 -2.94
C ILE A 117 2.37 -8.26 -3.53
N ASN A 118 2.28 -7.10 -2.87
CA ASN A 118 3.19 -6.01 -3.13
C ASN A 118 4.28 -6.02 -2.07
N VAL A 119 5.52 -6.22 -2.47
CA VAL A 119 6.67 -6.16 -1.55
C VAL A 119 7.38 -4.82 -1.73
N SER A 120 7.64 -4.12 -0.63
CA SER A 120 8.42 -2.88 -0.64
C SER A 120 9.90 -3.21 -0.61
N LEU A 121 10.63 -2.75 -1.63
CA LEU A 121 12.09 -2.87 -1.74
C LEU A 121 12.62 -1.63 -2.45
N ASP A 122 13.33 -0.78 -1.72
CA ASP A 122 13.74 0.52 -2.23
C ASP A 122 15.17 0.53 -2.79
N SER A 123 15.94 -0.55 -2.63
CA SER A 123 17.30 -0.67 -3.16
C SER A 123 17.67 -2.14 -3.39
N LEU A 124 18.47 -2.41 -4.42
CA LEU A 124 19.13 -3.69 -4.68
C LEU A 124 20.49 -3.80 -3.98
N ASP A 125 21.04 -2.66 -3.55
CA ASP A 125 22.26 -2.56 -2.77
C ASP A 125 21.95 -2.69 -1.27
N ALA A 126 22.62 -3.62 -0.58
CA ALA A 126 22.31 -3.93 0.82
C ALA A 126 22.62 -2.78 1.79
N ASP A 127 23.66 -1.98 1.50
CA ASP A 127 24.04 -0.85 2.34
C ASP A 127 23.07 0.33 2.17
N THR A 128 22.67 0.62 0.92
CA THR A 128 21.64 1.60 0.61
C THR A 128 20.30 1.20 1.24
N PHE A 129 19.90 -0.07 1.10
CA PHE A 129 18.72 -0.62 1.79
C PHE A 129 18.80 -0.41 3.30
N SER A 130 19.96 -0.72 3.90
CA SER A 130 20.19 -0.53 5.35
C SER A 130 20.03 0.94 5.77
N ARG A 131 20.61 1.87 5.01
CA ARG A 131 20.47 3.32 5.25
C ARG A 131 19.04 3.79 5.14
N MET A 132 18.32 3.37 4.07
CA MET A 132 16.95 3.80 3.78
C MET A 132 15.96 3.24 4.80
N THR A 133 16.10 1.98 5.21
CA THR A 133 15.16 1.28 6.11
C THR A 133 15.52 1.40 7.59
N ARG A 134 16.73 1.85 7.90
CA ARG A 134 17.34 1.85 9.25
C ARG A 134 17.30 0.45 9.87
N ARG A 135 17.67 -0.56 9.08
CA ARG A 135 17.80 -1.97 9.51
C ARG A 135 19.13 -2.55 9.02
N PRO A 136 19.64 -3.58 9.69
CA PRO A 136 20.90 -4.22 9.28
C PRO A 136 20.85 -4.68 7.82
N ALA A 137 21.96 -4.49 7.09
CA ALA A 137 22.09 -4.89 5.66
C ALA A 137 21.81 -6.39 5.46
N SER A 138 22.07 -7.24 6.45
CA SER A 138 21.74 -8.68 6.42
C SER A 138 20.25 -8.98 6.22
N THR A 139 19.36 -8.01 6.48
CA THR A 139 17.92 -8.17 6.26
C THR A 139 17.51 -8.02 4.81
N HIS A 140 18.33 -7.39 3.97
CA HIS A 140 18.08 -7.17 2.54
C HIS A 140 17.85 -8.50 1.80
N LYS A 141 18.77 -9.46 1.95
CA LYS A 141 18.66 -10.78 1.33
C LYS A 141 17.34 -11.48 1.68
N ARG A 142 16.86 -11.35 2.93
CA ARG A 142 15.58 -11.94 3.35
C ARG A 142 14.39 -11.39 2.54
N VAL A 143 14.41 -10.10 2.19
CA VAL A 143 13.34 -9.49 1.37
C VAL A 143 13.43 -10.00 -0.07
N LEU A 144 14.63 -10.11 -0.65
CA LEU A 144 14.81 -10.70 -1.99
C LEU A 144 14.31 -12.16 -2.03
N ASP A 145 14.75 -13.00 -1.08
CA ASP A 145 14.31 -14.38 -0.97
C ASP A 145 12.78 -14.51 -0.82
N ALA A 146 12.15 -13.54 -0.13
CA ALA A 146 10.71 -13.49 0.03
C ALA A 146 9.98 -13.14 -1.28
N ILE A 147 10.53 -12.23 -2.10
CA ILE A 147 9.99 -11.91 -3.43
C ILE A 147 10.04 -13.15 -4.32
N ASP A 148 11.19 -13.84 -4.37
CA ASP A 148 11.37 -15.05 -5.18
C ASP A 148 10.45 -16.19 -4.72
N ALA A 149 10.24 -16.36 -3.41
CA ALA A 149 9.29 -17.32 -2.88
C ALA A 149 7.83 -17.00 -3.26
N CYS A 150 7.42 -15.72 -3.24
CA CYS A 150 6.10 -15.32 -3.69
C CYS A 150 5.88 -15.63 -5.17
N ALA A 151 6.88 -15.33 -6.02
CA ALA A 151 6.82 -15.61 -7.45
C ALA A 151 6.73 -17.11 -7.73
N SER A 152 7.52 -17.93 -7.02
CA SER A 152 7.51 -19.39 -7.15
C SER A 152 6.17 -20.04 -6.76
N LEU A 153 5.36 -19.36 -5.94
CA LEU A 153 4.00 -19.80 -5.58
C LEU A 153 2.94 -19.37 -6.61
N GLY A 154 3.34 -18.70 -7.70
CA GLY A 154 2.41 -18.21 -8.71
C GLY A 154 1.57 -16.99 -8.27
N LEU A 155 1.95 -16.31 -7.19
CA LEU A 155 1.28 -15.10 -6.75
C LEU A 155 1.57 -13.94 -7.73
N ASN A 156 0.60 -13.03 -7.90
CA ASN A 156 0.82 -11.81 -8.67
C ASN A 156 1.69 -10.84 -7.84
N VAL A 157 3.02 -10.92 -8.05
CA VAL A 157 4.00 -10.15 -7.27
C VAL A 157 4.25 -8.79 -7.91
N LYS A 158 4.26 -7.76 -7.06
CA LYS A 158 4.73 -6.43 -7.44
C LYS A 158 5.79 -5.95 -6.45
N VAL A 159 6.91 -5.50 -6.94
CA VAL A 159 7.92 -4.81 -6.14
C VAL A 159 7.65 -3.31 -6.22
N ASN A 160 7.52 -2.66 -5.06
CA ASN A 160 7.37 -1.22 -4.94
C ASN A 160 8.69 -0.60 -4.50
N CYS A 161 9.17 0.37 -5.26
CA CYS A 161 10.37 1.15 -4.95
C CYS A 161 10.01 2.63 -4.91
N VAL A 162 10.14 3.27 -3.74
CA VAL A 162 10.06 4.72 -3.63
C VAL A 162 11.40 5.30 -4.07
N VAL A 163 11.36 6.17 -5.09
CA VAL A 163 12.58 6.75 -5.68
C VAL A 163 12.91 8.08 -5.02
N LEU A 164 14.12 8.19 -4.51
CA LEU A 164 14.63 9.36 -3.78
C LEU A 164 15.96 9.83 -4.38
N ARG A 165 16.04 11.11 -4.70
CA ARG A 165 17.28 11.76 -5.16
C ARG A 165 18.35 11.68 -4.07
N GLY A 166 19.55 11.28 -4.48
CA GLY A 166 20.72 11.11 -3.59
C GLY A 166 20.69 9.82 -2.77
N GLU A 167 19.76 8.91 -3.04
CA GLU A 167 19.69 7.60 -2.36
C GLU A 167 19.74 6.43 -3.38
N ASN A 168 18.70 6.27 -4.20
CA ASN A 168 18.52 5.09 -5.05
C ASN A 168 18.15 5.40 -6.51
N GLU A 169 18.12 6.65 -6.94
CA GLU A 169 17.72 7.03 -8.30
C GLU A 169 18.66 6.48 -9.39
N ASN A 170 19.85 6.03 -9.03
CA ASN A 170 20.80 5.42 -9.96
C ASN A 170 20.58 3.91 -10.14
N GLU A 171 19.69 3.29 -9.34
CA GLU A 171 19.42 1.86 -9.40
C GLU A 171 18.27 1.47 -10.34
N LEU A 172 17.59 2.44 -10.99
CA LEU A 172 16.39 2.19 -11.78
C LEU A 172 16.61 1.16 -12.90
N ALA A 173 17.74 1.27 -13.62
CA ALA A 173 18.08 0.32 -14.69
C ALA A 173 18.30 -1.09 -14.13
N ALA A 174 19.07 -1.22 -13.05
CA ALA A 174 19.32 -2.50 -12.40
C ALA A 174 18.03 -3.15 -11.89
N PHE A 175 17.10 -2.35 -11.33
CA PHE A 175 15.78 -2.81 -10.95
C PHE A 175 14.96 -3.32 -12.15
N ALA A 176 14.99 -2.61 -13.28
CA ALA A 176 14.25 -3.00 -14.48
C ALA A 176 14.76 -4.30 -15.11
N GLU A 177 16.02 -4.64 -14.89
CA GLU A 177 16.68 -5.86 -15.39
C GLU A 177 16.61 -7.04 -14.38
N ARG A 178 16.25 -6.79 -13.11
CA ARG A 178 16.38 -7.78 -12.02
C ARG A 178 15.40 -8.95 -12.14
N TRP A 179 14.20 -8.71 -12.63
CA TRP A 179 13.15 -9.72 -12.76
C TRP A 179 12.60 -9.76 -14.17
N ASP A 180 12.12 -10.94 -14.56
CA ASP A 180 11.33 -11.16 -15.77
C ASP A 180 9.83 -10.83 -15.55
N ALA A 181 8.97 -11.35 -16.41
CA ALA A 181 7.52 -11.14 -16.31
C ALA A 181 6.87 -11.69 -15.03
N SER A 182 7.57 -12.51 -14.24
CA SER A 182 7.02 -13.10 -13.00
C SER A 182 6.86 -12.07 -11.87
N VAL A 183 7.63 -10.98 -11.92
CA VAL A 183 7.58 -9.91 -10.92
C VAL A 183 7.46 -8.55 -11.62
N LYS A 184 6.38 -7.82 -11.32
CA LYS A 184 6.15 -6.48 -11.84
C LYS A 184 6.80 -5.43 -10.96
N LEU A 185 7.63 -4.57 -11.52
CA LEU A 185 8.27 -3.47 -10.82
C LEU A 185 7.39 -2.22 -10.83
N ARG A 186 7.37 -1.44 -9.74
CA ARG A 186 6.73 -0.13 -9.70
C ARG A 186 7.62 0.88 -9.00
N PHE A 187 8.05 1.88 -9.71
CA PHE A 187 8.67 3.08 -9.17
C PHE A 187 7.59 4.06 -8.70
N ILE A 188 7.77 4.61 -7.51
CA ILE A 188 6.79 5.46 -6.85
C ILE A 188 7.46 6.80 -6.52
N GLU A 189 6.84 7.89 -6.94
CA GLU A 189 7.24 9.22 -6.51
C GLU A 189 7.05 9.38 -5.01
N TRP A 190 8.02 9.97 -4.34
CA TRP A 190 7.93 10.25 -2.92
C TRP A 190 6.81 11.23 -2.62
N MET A 191 5.96 10.88 -1.67
CA MET A 191 4.77 11.64 -1.31
C MET A 191 4.92 12.28 0.07
N PRO A 192 4.39 13.51 0.28
CA PRO A 192 4.41 14.20 1.57
C PRO A 192 3.35 13.66 2.52
N PHE A 193 3.77 13.36 3.76
CA PHE A 193 2.91 12.98 4.87
C PHE A 193 3.44 13.59 6.17
N SER A 194 2.59 13.67 7.19
CA SER A 194 3.03 14.13 8.52
C SER A 194 4.21 13.30 9.04
N GLY A 195 5.25 13.96 9.50
CA GLY A 195 6.42 13.32 10.12
C GLY A 195 7.41 12.66 9.19
N ASN A 196 7.21 12.70 7.84
CA ASN A 196 8.14 12.05 6.91
C ASN A 196 9.24 12.97 6.37
N ALA A 197 9.35 14.20 6.90
CA ALA A 197 10.35 15.20 6.53
C ALA A 197 10.48 15.40 5.00
N TYR A 198 9.34 15.48 4.31
CA TYR A 198 9.31 15.64 2.86
C TYR A 198 10.08 16.88 2.40
N ASP A 199 10.96 16.67 1.44
CA ASP A 199 11.71 17.71 0.73
C ASP A 199 11.53 17.53 -0.78
N ALA A 200 10.87 18.50 -1.41
CA ALA A 200 10.60 18.48 -2.85
C ALA A 200 11.89 18.40 -3.71
N LYS A 201 13.04 18.84 -3.19
CA LYS A 201 14.34 18.73 -3.90
C LYS A 201 14.81 17.28 -4.02
N ARG A 202 14.32 16.40 -3.15
CA ARG A 202 14.64 14.96 -3.17
C ARG A 202 13.62 14.14 -3.97
N LEU A 203 12.55 14.74 -4.45
CA LEU A 203 11.62 14.11 -5.39
C LEU A 203 12.35 13.86 -6.71
N VAL A 204 12.23 12.65 -7.25
CA VAL A 204 12.58 12.30 -8.63
C VAL A 204 11.28 12.20 -9.42
N PRO A 205 10.95 13.20 -10.28
CA PRO A 205 9.71 13.19 -11.03
C PRO A 205 9.68 12.08 -12.08
N TYR A 206 8.49 11.64 -12.46
CA TYR A 206 8.29 10.62 -13.49
C TYR A 206 9.07 10.91 -14.78
N ALA A 207 9.02 12.13 -15.30
CA ALA A 207 9.75 12.51 -16.51
C ALA A 207 11.27 12.26 -16.37
N GLU A 208 11.87 12.52 -15.21
CA GLU A 208 13.27 12.23 -14.96
C GLU A 208 13.54 10.73 -14.83
N MET A 209 12.67 9.96 -14.16
CA MET A 209 12.80 8.50 -14.11
C MET A 209 12.79 7.90 -15.52
N MET A 210 11.95 8.41 -16.42
CA MET A 210 11.89 7.98 -17.82
C MET A 210 13.20 8.24 -18.59
N THR A 211 13.89 9.36 -18.35
CA THR A 211 15.18 9.63 -19.02
C THR A 211 16.28 8.63 -18.64
N ARG A 212 16.16 8.00 -17.47
CA ARG A 212 17.09 6.96 -16.99
C ARG A 212 16.78 5.56 -17.54
N LEU A 213 15.63 5.40 -18.20
CA LEU A 213 15.13 4.15 -18.78
C LEU A 213 14.68 4.36 -20.25
N PRO A 214 15.60 4.75 -21.16
CA PRO A 214 15.23 5.23 -22.50
C PRO A 214 14.66 4.14 -23.43
N HIS A 215 14.77 2.86 -23.06
CA HIS A 215 14.33 1.74 -23.91
C HIS A 215 12.96 1.18 -23.52
N LEU A 216 12.21 1.87 -22.65
CA LEU A 216 10.88 1.45 -22.25
C LEU A 216 9.85 1.61 -23.37
N VAL A 217 9.05 0.58 -23.60
CA VAL A 217 7.92 0.60 -24.56
C VAL A 217 6.61 0.68 -23.77
N PRO A 218 5.67 1.58 -24.12
CA PRO A 218 4.39 1.70 -23.44
C PRO A 218 3.63 0.37 -23.44
N LEU A 219 3.08 0.01 -22.27
CA LEU A 219 2.19 -1.14 -22.12
C LEU A 219 0.80 -0.63 -21.71
N PRO A 220 -0.23 -0.72 -22.56
CA PRO A 220 -1.57 -0.33 -22.21
C PRO A 220 -2.10 -1.09 -21.00
N SER A 221 -2.87 -0.43 -20.15
CA SER A 221 -3.59 -1.07 -19.04
C SER A 221 -5.05 -1.27 -19.42
N ASP A 222 -5.57 -2.48 -19.22
CA ASP A 222 -6.99 -2.80 -19.42
C ASP A 222 -7.87 -2.27 -18.27
N ASP A 223 -7.27 -1.91 -17.11
CA ASP A 223 -7.98 -1.33 -15.98
C ASP A 223 -7.89 0.20 -16.01
N ALA A 224 -8.96 0.86 -16.41
CA ALA A 224 -9.06 2.33 -16.41
C ALA A 224 -8.82 2.98 -15.04
N ASN A 225 -8.91 2.22 -13.95
CA ASN A 225 -8.65 2.67 -12.59
C ASN A 225 -7.23 2.35 -12.10
N ASP A 226 -6.37 1.76 -12.95
CA ASP A 226 -4.98 1.55 -12.57
C ASP A 226 -4.27 2.90 -12.39
N THR A 227 -3.55 3.04 -11.30
CA THR A 227 -2.76 4.24 -11.01
C THR A 227 -1.34 4.12 -11.51
N THR A 228 -0.99 2.98 -12.09
CA THR A 228 0.33 2.68 -12.58
C THR A 228 0.36 2.91 -14.08
N LYS A 229 1.29 3.72 -14.56
CA LYS A 229 1.62 3.80 -15.99
C LYS A 229 2.59 2.67 -16.29
N TRP A 230 2.14 1.71 -17.09
CA TRP A 230 2.91 0.51 -17.39
C TRP A 230 3.74 0.64 -18.66
N TRP A 231 4.93 0.02 -18.61
CA TRP A 231 5.91 -0.06 -19.68
C TRP A 231 6.56 -1.44 -19.68
N THR A 232 7.21 -1.82 -20.77
CA THR A 232 8.04 -3.03 -20.86
C THR A 232 9.49 -2.67 -21.12
N ALA A 233 10.40 -3.42 -20.50
CA ALA A 233 11.82 -3.45 -20.76
C ALA A 233 12.20 -4.91 -21.10
N GLY A 234 12.15 -5.29 -22.36
CA GLY A 234 12.25 -6.70 -22.75
C GLY A 234 11.11 -7.53 -22.15
N ALA A 235 11.43 -8.56 -21.35
CA ALA A 235 10.44 -9.39 -20.66
C ALA A 235 9.90 -8.74 -19.38
N SER A 236 10.55 -7.73 -18.83
CA SER A 236 10.19 -7.10 -17.56
C SER A 236 9.06 -6.11 -17.71
N GLN A 237 8.15 -6.04 -16.72
CA GLN A 237 7.10 -5.03 -16.63
C GLN A 237 7.49 -3.97 -15.62
N VAL A 238 7.61 -2.73 -16.08
CA VAL A 238 7.99 -1.56 -15.27
C VAL A 238 6.83 -0.57 -15.22
N GLY A 239 6.43 -0.19 -14.03
CA GLY A 239 5.34 0.74 -13.80
C GLY A 239 5.79 1.98 -13.04
N PHE A 240 5.05 3.08 -13.21
CA PHE A 240 5.30 4.32 -12.50
C PHE A 240 4.03 4.80 -11.81
N ILE A 241 4.14 5.15 -10.52
CA ILE A 241 3.06 5.78 -9.74
C ILE A 241 3.42 7.25 -9.57
N THR A 242 2.81 8.08 -10.40
CA THR A 242 3.15 9.49 -10.64
C THR A 242 2.29 10.44 -9.79
N SER A 243 2.19 10.16 -8.48
CA SER A 243 1.25 10.85 -7.58
C SER A 243 1.46 12.35 -7.46
N MET A 244 2.70 12.81 -7.67
CA MET A 244 3.10 14.20 -7.46
C MET A 244 3.25 14.97 -8.77
N SER A 245 3.78 14.35 -9.83
CA SER A 245 3.99 15.04 -11.11
C SER A 245 2.79 14.95 -12.06
N GLU A 246 2.18 13.76 -12.18
CA GLU A 246 1.07 13.52 -13.13
C GLU A 246 -0.04 12.70 -12.46
N HIS A 247 -0.94 13.37 -11.76
CA HIS A 247 -1.94 12.72 -10.94
C HIS A 247 -2.96 11.88 -11.73
N PHE A 248 -3.41 10.78 -11.12
CA PHE A 248 -4.43 9.85 -11.62
C PHE A 248 -5.78 9.98 -10.88
N CYS A 249 -6.04 11.13 -10.27
CA CYS A 249 -7.20 11.32 -9.38
C CYS A 249 -8.54 11.16 -10.09
N GLY A 250 -8.60 11.47 -11.40
CA GLY A 250 -9.83 11.38 -12.21
C GLY A 250 -10.44 9.97 -12.23
N THR A 251 -9.62 8.95 -12.32
CA THR A 251 -10.03 7.53 -12.39
C THR A 251 -9.89 6.79 -11.06
N CYS A 252 -9.48 7.47 -9.98
CA CYS A 252 -9.23 6.83 -8.69
C CYS A 252 -10.50 6.29 -8.04
N ASN A 253 -10.64 4.96 -7.98
CA ASN A 253 -11.74 4.23 -7.34
C ASN A 253 -11.38 3.71 -5.92
N ARG A 254 -10.27 4.16 -5.33
CA ARG A 254 -9.77 3.65 -4.05
C ARG A 254 -10.41 4.34 -2.87
N VAL A 255 -10.66 3.53 -1.84
CA VAL A 255 -11.09 3.96 -0.50
C VAL A 255 -10.19 3.29 0.52
N ARG A 256 -9.98 3.93 1.66
CA ARG A 256 -9.12 3.41 2.73
C ARG A 256 -9.87 3.36 4.06
N VAL A 257 -9.66 2.28 4.79
CA VAL A 257 -10.00 2.17 6.20
C VAL A 257 -8.70 2.00 6.99
N THR A 258 -8.45 2.91 7.90
CA THR A 258 -7.26 2.91 8.75
C THR A 258 -7.39 1.92 9.90
N ALA A 259 -6.31 1.59 10.58
CA ALA A 259 -6.31 0.57 11.64
C ALA A 259 -7.19 0.95 12.83
N ASP A 260 -7.36 2.25 13.09
CA ASP A 260 -8.30 2.80 14.08
C ASP A 260 -9.76 2.88 13.58
N GLY A 261 -10.04 2.34 12.37
CA GLY A 261 -11.38 2.30 11.80
C GLY A 261 -11.86 3.59 11.15
N SER A 262 -10.97 4.56 10.88
CA SER A 262 -11.33 5.77 10.16
C SER A 262 -11.43 5.51 8.65
N LEU A 263 -12.54 5.89 8.03
CA LEU A 263 -12.75 5.86 6.59
C LEU A 263 -12.15 7.13 5.96
N LYS A 264 -11.16 6.97 5.09
CA LYS A 264 -10.55 8.04 4.28
C LYS A 264 -10.90 7.84 2.81
N THR A 265 -11.48 8.85 2.19
CA THR A 265 -11.84 8.82 0.77
C THR A 265 -10.66 9.14 -0.14
N CYS A 266 -9.62 9.80 0.37
CA CYS A 266 -8.38 10.13 -0.33
C CYS A 266 -7.15 9.85 0.54
N LEU A 267 -6.04 9.51 -0.10
CA LEU A 267 -4.74 9.33 0.55
C LEU A 267 -4.25 10.62 1.20
N PHE A 268 -4.43 11.74 0.50
CA PHE A 268 -3.95 13.07 0.91
C PHE A 268 -4.95 13.88 1.74
N GLY A 269 -6.24 13.51 1.73
CA GLY A 269 -7.26 14.25 2.47
C GLY A 269 -7.09 14.11 3.98
N SER A 270 -7.41 15.15 4.74
CA SER A 270 -7.47 15.14 6.22
C SER A 270 -8.78 14.55 6.73
N ASP A 271 -9.87 14.68 5.94
CA ASP A 271 -11.20 14.23 6.33
C ASP A 271 -11.27 12.72 6.55
N SER A 272 -11.93 12.33 7.62
CA SER A 272 -12.20 10.94 7.93
C SER A 272 -13.51 10.79 8.74
N VAL A 273 -14.14 9.62 8.62
CA VAL A 273 -15.33 9.23 9.37
C VAL A 273 -15.00 7.96 10.16
N SER A 274 -15.29 7.95 11.47
CA SER A 274 -15.04 6.79 12.32
C SER A 274 -16.09 5.69 12.07
N LEU A 275 -15.69 4.63 11.33
CA LEU A 275 -16.50 3.42 11.21
C LEU A 275 -16.45 2.62 12.51
N ARG A 276 -15.33 2.66 13.25
CA ARG A 276 -15.18 1.98 14.55
C ARG A 276 -16.24 2.43 15.54
N ASP A 277 -16.43 3.74 15.69
CA ASP A 277 -17.35 4.28 16.69
C ASP A 277 -18.80 3.94 16.30
N ALA A 278 -19.13 3.97 15.01
CA ALA A 278 -20.42 3.49 14.51
C ALA A 278 -20.63 2.00 14.82
N LEU A 279 -19.64 1.13 14.50
CA LEU A 279 -19.69 -0.30 14.78
C LEU A 279 -19.89 -0.59 16.27
N ARG A 280 -19.16 0.09 17.13
CA ARG A 280 -19.24 -0.08 18.59
C ARG A 280 -20.48 0.56 19.19
N GLY A 281 -21.06 1.54 18.51
CA GLY A 281 -22.39 2.09 18.80
C GLY A 281 -23.55 1.18 18.42
N GLY A 282 -23.29 0.02 17.79
CA GLY A 282 -24.29 -0.98 17.50
C GLY A 282 -25.10 -0.75 16.21
N VAL A 283 -24.60 0.09 15.27
CA VAL A 283 -25.29 0.30 13.99
C VAL A 283 -25.44 -1.00 13.20
N SER A 284 -26.52 -1.13 12.45
CA SER A 284 -26.74 -2.21 11.50
C SER A 284 -25.78 -2.11 10.31
N ASP A 285 -25.67 -3.18 9.50
CA ASP A 285 -24.89 -3.16 8.26
C ASP A 285 -25.46 -2.18 7.24
N LEU A 286 -26.76 -1.95 7.23
CA LEU A 286 -27.41 -0.97 6.36
C LEU A 286 -26.99 0.46 6.74
N GLU A 287 -27.11 0.83 8.01
CA GLU A 287 -26.70 2.14 8.53
C GLU A 287 -25.19 2.39 8.32
N LEU A 288 -24.35 1.35 8.48
CA LEU A 288 -22.94 1.41 8.19
C LEU A 288 -22.70 1.68 6.70
N GLY A 289 -23.47 1.04 5.81
CA GLY A 289 -23.44 1.28 4.37
C GLY A 289 -23.83 2.73 4.01
N ASP A 290 -24.87 3.27 4.62
CA ASP A 290 -25.32 4.65 4.42
C ASP A 290 -24.25 5.67 4.87
N LEU A 291 -23.61 5.41 6.01
CA LEU A 291 -22.50 6.21 6.52
C LEU A 291 -21.31 6.23 5.53
N ILE A 292 -20.95 5.06 5.01
CA ILE A 292 -19.91 4.90 4.00
C ILE A 292 -20.29 5.67 2.73
N GLN A 293 -21.50 5.51 2.23
CA GLN A 293 -21.98 6.19 1.03
C GLN A 293 -21.96 7.70 1.19
N SER A 294 -22.41 8.22 2.33
CA SER A 294 -22.38 9.67 2.64
C SER A 294 -20.96 10.22 2.65
N ALA A 295 -19.99 9.46 3.19
CA ALA A 295 -18.58 9.85 3.18
C ALA A 295 -18.01 9.85 1.74
N LEU A 296 -18.37 8.87 0.91
CA LEU A 296 -17.92 8.77 -0.48
C LEU A 296 -18.43 9.92 -1.36
N GLN A 297 -19.63 10.42 -1.10
CA GLN A 297 -20.19 11.59 -1.83
C GLN A 297 -19.35 12.84 -1.61
N LYS A 298 -18.67 12.97 -0.48
CA LYS A 298 -17.80 14.10 -0.13
C LYS A 298 -16.38 13.97 -0.72
N LYS A 299 -16.08 12.90 -1.47
CA LYS A 299 -14.75 12.69 -2.03
C LYS A 299 -14.38 13.79 -3.03
N HIS A 300 -13.32 14.52 -2.74
CA HIS A 300 -12.79 15.56 -3.63
C HIS A 300 -12.36 15.01 -4.99
N PHE A 301 -12.40 15.85 -6.02
CA PHE A 301 -12.04 15.46 -7.38
C PHE A 301 -10.57 15.06 -7.49
N LYS A 302 -9.66 15.84 -6.86
CA LYS A 302 -8.21 15.60 -6.90
C LYS A 302 -7.52 15.99 -5.59
N HIS A 303 -6.39 15.35 -5.30
CA HIS A 303 -5.42 15.66 -4.24
C HIS A 303 -6.06 15.89 -2.84
N GLY A 304 -7.18 15.24 -2.54
CA GLY A 304 -7.85 15.41 -1.24
C GLY A 304 -8.36 16.82 -0.96
N GLY A 305 -8.55 17.64 -2.01
CA GLY A 305 -9.00 19.03 -1.88
C GLY A 305 -7.86 20.07 -1.89
N HIS A 306 -6.59 19.65 -1.86
CA HIS A 306 -5.43 20.57 -1.79
C HIS A 306 -5.08 21.25 -3.14
N GLY A 307 -5.86 21.03 -4.19
CA GLY A 307 -5.67 21.65 -5.51
C GLY A 307 -4.60 20.99 -6.36
N ASP A 308 -3.34 21.02 -5.95
CA ASP A 308 -2.19 20.47 -6.66
C ASP A 308 -1.18 19.76 -5.72
N ALA A 309 -0.10 19.26 -6.29
CA ALA A 309 0.97 18.60 -5.53
C ALA A 309 1.68 19.52 -4.54
N ALA A 310 1.83 20.81 -4.89
CA ALA A 310 2.42 21.79 -3.99
C ALA A 310 1.49 22.06 -2.80
N GLY A 311 0.18 22.12 -3.02
CA GLY A 311 -0.82 22.20 -1.96
C GLY A 311 -0.78 20.98 -1.04
N VAL A 312 -0.67 19.76 -1.59
CA VAL A 312 -0.48 18.55 -0.79
C VAL A 312 0.78 18.64 0.08
N ALA A 313 1.90 19.12 -0.48
CA ALA A 313 3.14 19.25 0.26
C ALA A 313 3.05 20.31 1.38
N ARG A 314 2.46 21.47 1.11
CA ARG A 314 2.26 22.53 2.12
C ARG A 314 1.40 22.06 3.29
N ASN A 315 0.37 21.26 3.03
CA ASN A 315 -0.61 20.81 4.04
C ASN A 315 -0.34 19.38 4.53
N ALA A 316 0.83 18.83 4.26
CA ALA A 316 1.19 17.47 4.68
C ALA A 316 1.09 17.24 6.20
N PHE A 317 1.30 18.29 7.00
CA PHE A 317 1.20 18.24 8.46
C PHE A 317 -0.24 18.05 8.97
N GLU A 318 -1.25 18.39 8.17
CA GLU A 318 -2.68 18.17 8.49
C GLU A 318 -3.10 16.71 8.27
N ASN A 319 -2.32 15.97 7.48
CA ASN A 319 -2.56 14.56 7.24
C ASN A 319 -1.90 13.69 8.33
N ARG A 320 -2.30 12.44 8.42
CA ARG A 320 -1.70 11.48 9.35
C ARG A 320 -0.32 10.99 8.84
N PRO A 321 0.56 10.51 9.72
CA PRO A 321 1.74 9.74 9.31
C PRO A 321 1.35 8.54 8.43
N MET A 322 2.21 8.16 7.48
CA MET A 322 1.96 7.08 6.50
C MET A 322 1.51 5.77 7.17
N VAL A 323 2.14 5.39 8.29
CA VAL A 323 1.83 4.14 9.01
C VAL A 323 0.42 4.15 9.61
N LYS A 324 -0.14 5.32 9.91
CA LYS A 324 -1.51 5.48 10.41
C LYS A 324 -2.56 5.49 9.30
N ILE A 325 -2.13 5.66 8.03
CA ILE A 325 -3.03 5.67 6.86
C ILE A 325 -3.10 4.28 6.21
N GLY A 326 -2.04 3.52 6.30
CA GLY A 326 -1.89 2.25 5.59
C GLY A 326 -1.38 2.45 4.16
N GLY A 327 -0.08 2.48 4.02
CA GLY A 327 0.69 2.77 2.80
C GLY A 327 0.50 1.83 1.63
#